data_3fcd8e6f16f0020b40bdf4d9d2ec2123
#
_entry.id   3fcd8e6f16f0020b40bdf4d9d2ec2123
#
_cell.length_a   1.000
_cell.length_b   1.000
_cell.length_c   1.000
_cell.angle_alpha   90.00
_cell.angle_beta   90.00
_cell.angle_gamma   90.00
#
_symmetry.space_group_name_H-M   'P 1'
#
loop_
_entity.id
_entity.type
_entity.pdbx_description
1 polymer ?
#
loop_
_entity_poly.entity_id
_entity_poly.type
_entity_poly.pdbx_seq_one_letter_code
_entity_poly.pdbx_strand_id
1 'polypeptide(L)'
;MMRKVDIVRNVSVVRSVSIVRSVNIIRKRHMAAALLGAVLIVSMIPVRVLAKDRTGEGWRDKVEITAHRGDNTQAPENTMPAFKAAVENGADWIELDVTQTKDGVLVIFHDADLMRMTGKPDKIWDMSYEELSQINTASHWGPFFKDTRIPTLEEVLDYCKDKIKLNIEVKVNDHQTQDFIARLVGLIQAKGMAEQCMITSFDYHSLQAVKQLDPALETGFISSKAIEQPEAFTSADNFVLSIDLINPETVSRIHSLGKEVIAWTVNDAYSVDKCRKAGADNLITDKPRKIMED
;
A
#
# COMPACT_ATOMS: atom_id res chain seq x y z
N MET A 1 53.19 -47.50 -8.18
CA MET A 1 53.64 -48.28 -7.02
C MET A 1 52.43 -48.63 -6.22
N MET A 2 52.09 -49.87 -6.17
CA MET A 2 50.92 -50.54 -5.58
C MET A 2 50.99 -50.53 -4.04
N ARG A 3 49.77 -50.59 -3.42
CA ARG A 3 49.27 -51.54 -2.40
C ARG A 3 47.99 -50.95 -1.84
N LYS A 4 46.85 -51.49 -2.11
CA LYS A 4 46.13 -52.75 -1.73
C LYS A 4 46.00 -52.98 -0.22
N VAL A 5 44.74 -53.08 0.17
CA VAL A 5 44.01 -54.14 0.91
C VAL A 5 43.99 -53.92 2.42
N ASP A 6 42.93 -54.07 3.20
CA ASP A 6 41.86 -55.08 3.25
C ASP A 6 40.70 -54.67 4.15
N ILE A 7 39.56 -55.09 3.82
CA ILE A 7 38.37 -55.70 4.31
C ILE A 7 38.56 -56.54 5.58
N VAL A 8 37.70 -56.42 6.57
CA VAL A 8 37.10 -57.54 7.32
C VAL A 8 35.74 -57.16 7.96
N ARG A 9 34.72 -57.79 7.57
CA ARG A 9 33.47 -58.33 8.03
C ARG A 9 33.50 -58.86 9.48
N ASN A 10 32.32 -58.71 10.14
CA ASN A 10 31.57 -59.78 10.87
C ASN A 10 30.29 -59.15 11.44
N VAL A 11 29.18 -59.49 11.13
CA VAL A 11 28.14 -60.55 11.07
C VAL A 11 27.98 -61.29 12.41
N SER A 12 26.71 -61.36 12.71
CA SER A 12 25.95 -62.32 13.55
C SER A 12 25.72 -61.90 15.03
N VAL A 13 24.61 -62.13 15.65
CA VAL A 13 23.55 -63.17 15.58
C VAL A 13 22.43 -62.78 16.56
N VAL A 14 21.20 -62.65 16.18
CA VAL A 14 20.03 -63.50 16.30
C VAL A 14 19.50 -63.87 17.74
N ARG A 15 18.17 -63.69 17.85
CA ARG A 15 17.17 -64.42 18.68
C ARG A 15 17.10 -64.06 20.17
N SER A 16 16.02 -63.98 20.76
CA SER A 16 14.59 -64.38 20.72
C SER A 16 14.04 -63.92 22.07
N VAL A 17 12.86 -63.69 22.30
CA VAL A 17 11.69 -64.56 22.64
C VAL A 17 10.55 -63.65 23.08
N SER A 18 9.50 -63.69 22.35
CA SER A 18 8.09 -63.97 22.61
C SER A 18 7.51 -63.86 24.01
N ILE A 19 6.27 -63.35 23.97
CA ILE A 19 5.09 -63.66 24.77
C ILE A 19 5.02 -62.94 26.11
N VAL A 20 4.03 -62.02 26.24
CA VAL A 20 2.89 -62.06 27.15
C VAL A 20 1.84 -61.05 26.74
N ARG A 21 0.78 -61.53 26.11
CA ARG A 21 -0.66 -61.34 26.29
C ARG A 21 -1.22 -59.95 26.48
N SER A 22 -1.90 -59.53 25.42
CA SER A 22 -3.36 -59.24 25.43
C SER A 22 -3.95 -58.89 26.80
N VAL A 23 -4.25 -57.60 26.99
CA VAL A 23 -5.47 -57.03 27.60
C VAL A 23 -5.23 -55.50 27.59
N ASN A 24 -5.96 -54.79 26.78
CA ASN A 24 -6.27 -53.34 26.83
C ASN A 24 -6.31 -52.66 25.44
N ILE A 25 -7.07 -53.27 24.52
CA ILE A 25 -7.33 -52.67 23.19
C ILE A 25 -8.75 -52.06 23.11
N ILE A 26 -9.35 -51.65 24.19
CA ILE A 26 -10.70 -51.03 24.10
C ILE A 26 -10.79 -49.61 24.67
N ARG A 27 -9.76 -49.06 25.31
CA ARG A 27 -9.85 -47.70 25.89
C ARG A 27 -9.04 -46.60 25.19
N LYS A 28 -8.37 -46.88 24.07
CA LYS A 28 -7.58 -45.86 23.31
C LYS A 28 -8.19 -45.39 21.98
N ARG A 29 -9.41 -45.86 21.64
CA ARG A 29 -10.04 -45.43 20.36
C ARG A 29 -11.01 -44.26 20.48
N HIS A 30 -11.28 -43.73 21.65
CA HIS A 30 -12.19 -42.60 21.85
C HIS A 30 -11.49 -41.28 22.26
N MET A 31 -10.18 -41.28 22.48
CA MET A 31 -9.45 -40.02 22.74
C MET A 31 -8.67 -39.49 21.56
N ALA A 32 -8.52 -40.23 20.46
CA ALA A 32 -7.83 -39.75 19.24
C ALA A 32 -8.74 -39.05 18.24
N ALA A 33 -10.07 -39.18 18.40
CA ALA A 33 -11.05 -38.53 17.53
C ALA A 33 -11.49 -37.12 18.00
N ALA A 34 -11.16 -36.74 19.25
CA ALA A 34 -11.53 -35.44 19.81
C ALA A 34 -10.44 -34.37 19.70
N LEU A 35 -9.22 -34.73 19.26
CA LEU A 35 -8.10 -33.78 19.08
C LEU A 35 -7.83 -33.41 17.63
N LEU A 36 -8.48 -34.06 16.67
CA LEU A 36 -8.40 -33.69 15.25
C LEU A 36 -9.54 -32.75 14.78
N GLY A 37 -10.53 -32.50 15.63
CA GLY A 37 -11.65 -31.60 15.35
C GLY A 37 -11.42 -30.13 15.77
N ALA A 38 -10.36 -29.84 16.52
CA ALA A 38 -10.14 -28.50 17.09
C ALA A 38 -9.05 -27.67 16.39
N VAL A 39 -8.40 -28.22 15.37
CA VAL A 39 -7.30 -27.52 14.65
C VAL A 39 -7.74 -26.97 13.27
N LEU A 40 -8.99 -27.17 12.87
CA LEU A 40 -9.49 -26.76 11.54
C LEU A 40 -10.53 -25.63 11.56
N ILE A 41 -10.70 -24.93 12.68
CA ILE A 41 -11.67 -23.79 12.78
C ILE A 41 -10.99 -22.44 13.05
N VAL A 42 -9.65 -22.33 12.98
CA VAL A 42 -8.96 -21.04 13.24
C VAL A 42 -8.45 -20.37 11.97
N SER A 43 -8.82 -20.81 10.78
CA SER A 43 -8.28 -20.19 9.54
C SER A 43 -9.31 -19.73 8.51
N MET A 44 -10.54 -19.42 8.95
CA MET A 44 -11.49 -18.69 8.10
C MET A 44 -12.25 -17.64 8.91
N ILE A 45 -11.54 -16.73 9.53
CA ILE A 45 -12.08 -15.38 9.67
C ILE A 45 -11.79 -14.75 8.31
N PRO A 46 -12.81 -14.48 7.46
CA PRO A 46 -12.54 -13.65 6.31
C PRO A 46 -12.01 -12.34 6.87
N VAL A 47 -10.80 -11.99 6.50
CA VAL A 47 -10.31 -10.63 6.67
C VAL A 47 -11.29 -9.77 5.89
N ARG A 48 -12.35 -9.29 6.56
CA ARG A 48 -13.15 -8.17 6.09
C ARG A 48 -12.25 -6.95 6.26
N VAL A 49 -11.32 -6.79 5.35
CA VAL A 49 -10.61 -5.53 5.22
C VAL A 49 -11.65 -4.49 4.85
N LEU A 50 -12.02 -3.68 5.85
CA LEU A 50 -12.25 -2.25 5.74
C LEU A 50 -13.29 -1.76 4.72
N ALA A 51 -14.26 -2.53 4.31
CA ALA A 51 -15.48 -1.92 3.79
C ALA A 51 -16.23 -1.31 4.99
N LYS A 52 -15.99 -0.03 5.26
CA LYS A 52 -16.85 0.78 6.13
C LYS A 52 -18.28 0.63 5.60
N ASP A 53 -19.20 0.18 6.44
CA ASP A 53 -20.60 0.09 6.04
C ASP A 53 -21.10 1.51 5.73
N ARG A 54 -21.25 1.84 4.44
CA ARG A 54 -21.61 3.14 3.92
C ARG A 54 -23.11 3.29 3.70
N THR A 55 -23.93 2.53 4.39
CA THR A 55 -25.40 2.58 4.30
C THR A 55 -26.02 3.70 5.13
N GLY A 56 -25.20 4.53 5.81
CA GLY A 56 -25.65 5.69 6.56
C GLY A 56 -26.25 6.82 5.70
N GLU A 57 -27.06 7.68 6.30
CA GLU A 57 -27.67 8.83 5.61
C GLU A 57 -26.73 10.05 5.50
N GLY A 58 -25.59 10.03 6.19
CA GLY A 58 -24.59 11.09 6.18
C GLY A 58 -23.75 11.13 4.89
N TRP A 59 -23.31 12.32 4.47
CA TRP A 59 -22.42 12.44 3.32
C TRP A 59 -21.09 11.69 3.52
N ARG A 60 -20.60 11.63 4.77
CA ARG A 60 -19.40 10.90 5.16
C ARG A 60 -19.51 9.39 4.97
N ASP A 61 -20.72 8.86 4.98
CA ASP A 61 -20.94 7.44 4.71
C ASP A 61 -20.84 7.09 3.23
N LYS A 62 -20.80 8.11 2.36
CA LYS A 62 -20.76 7.98 0.90
C LYS A 62 -19.45 8.41 0.25
N VAL A 63 -18.59 9.13 0.97
CA VAL A 63 -17.36 9.72 0.45
C VAL A 63 -16.17 9.26 1.26
N GLU A 64 -15.13 8.78 0.59
CA GLU A 64 -13.86 8.38 1.24
C GLU A 64 -12.95 9.59 1.47
N ILE A 65 -12.15 9.52 2.51
CA ILE A 65 -11.14 10.55 2.81
C ILE A 65 -9.76 9.95 2.70
N THR A 66 -8.95 10.56 1.85
CA THR A 66 -7.54 10.24 1.64
C THR A 66 -6.65 11.29 2.31
N ALA A 67 -5.80 10.85 3.22
CA ALA A 67 -4.78 11.69 3.84
C ALA A 67 -3.62 11.92 2.87
N HIS A 68 -3.50 13.15 2.33
CA HIS A 68 -2.48 13.56 1.35
C HIS A 68 -1.09 13.53 1.97
N ARG A 69 -0.23 12.60 1.51
CA ARG A 69 1.11 12.33 2.06
C ARG A 69 1.08 11.95 3.55
N GLY A 70 0.01 11.26 3.98
CA GLY A 70 -0.31 11.04 5.39
C GLY A 70 -1.04 12.21 6.02
N ASP A 71 -1.22 12.20 7.37
CA ASP A 71 -1.73 13.38 8.07
C ASP A 71 -0.61 14.40 8.26
N ASN A 72 -0.39 15.21 7.23
CA ASN A 72 0.67 16.20 7.16
C ASN A 72 0.41 17.45 8.02
N THR A 73 -0.71 17.48 8.75
CA THR A 73 -0.95 18.50 9.80
C THR A 73 -0.41 18.07 11.17
N GLN A 74 -0.21 16.77 11.38
CA GLN A 74 0.27 16.21 12.65
C GLN A 74 1.76 15.82 12.60
N ALA A 75 2.27 15.48 11.42
CA ALA A 75 3.65 15.06 11.21
C ALA A 75 4.14 15.45 9.81
N PRO A 76 5.47 15.42 9.56
CA PRO A 76 6.03 15.74 8.25
C PRO A 76 5.48 14.84 7.15
N GLU A 77 5.13 15.44 6.01
CA GLU A 77 4.61 14.72 4.82
C GLU A 77 5.49 13.55 4.40
N ASN A 78 4.88 12.50 3.85
CA ASN A 78 5.58 11.32 3.30
C ASN A 78 6.52 10.64 4.31
N THR A 79 6.16 10.61 5.58
CA THR A 79 6.93 9.97 6.64
C THR A 79 6.11 8.97 7.43
N MET A 80 6.78 7.99 8.06
CA MET A 80 6.10 7.03 8.92
C MET A 80 5.26 7.66 10.05
N PRO A 81 5.70 8.76 10.71
CA PRO A 81 4.84 9.49 11.65
C PRO A 81 3.54 10.01 11.05
N ALA A 82 3.57 10.59 9.82
CA ALA A 82 2.37 11.08 9.14
C ALA A 82 1.41 9.96 8.77
N PHE A 83 1.94 8.80 8.34
CA PHE A 83 1.13 7.62 8.02
C PHE A 83 0.49 7.02 9.28
N LYS A 84 1.22 6.97 10.39
CA LYS A 84 0.67 6.55 11.69
C LYS A 84 -0.46 7.47 12.14
N ALA A 85 -0.26 8.78 12.04
CA ALA A 85 -1.29 9.77 12.38
C ALA A 85 -2.54 9.62 11.52
N ALA A 86 -2.40 9.36 10.21
CA ALA A 86 -3.54 9.11 9.32
C ALA A 86 -4.36 7.88 9.72
N VAL A 87 -3.68 6.77 10.08
CA VAL A 87 -4.33 5.55 10.59
C VAL A 87 -5.04 5.82 11.92
N GLU A 88 -4.37 6.49 12.87
CA GLU A 88 -4.92 6.80 14.20
C GLU A 88 -6.13 7.74 14.12
N ASN A 89 -6.12 8.68 13.18
CA ASN A 89 -7.22 9.62 12.95
C ASN A 89 -8.36 9.00 12.11
N GLY A 90 -8.22 7.78 11.60
CA GLY A 90 -9.29 7.04 10.93
C GLY A 90 -9.55 7.49 9.49
N ALA A 91 -8.55 7.97 8.77
CA ALA A 91 -8.64 8.17 7.32
C ALA A 91 -8.95 6.85 6.61
N ASP A 92 -9.64 6.90 5.47
CA ASP A 92 -9.96 5.70 4.69
C ASP A 92 -8.74 5.26 3.85
N TRP A 93 -7.96 6.24 3.35
CA TRP A 93 -6.76 6.03 2.56
C TRP A 93 -5.61 6.94 3.01
N ILE A 94 -4.40 6.51 2.72
CA ILE A 94 -3.22 7.36 2.67
C ILE A 94 -2.81 7.51 1.21
N GLU A 95 -2.63 8.75 0.77
CA GLU A 95 -1.89 9.02 -0.46
C GLU A 95 -0.41 9.22 -0.12
N LEU A 96 0.47 8.75 -1.00
CA LEU A 96 1.93 8.84 -0.85
C LEU A 96 2.62 8.82 -2.22
N ASP A 97 3.81 9.43 -2.27
CA ASP A 97 4.59 9.61 -3.50
C ASP A 97 5.75 8.63 -3.58
N VAL A 98 5.76 7.72 -4.56
CA VAL A 98 6.87 6.78 -4.74
C VAL A 98 7.83 7.24 -5.84
N THR A 99 9.12 7.19 -5.51
CA THR A 99 10.23 7.43 -6.44
C THR A 99 11.33 6.39 -6.21
N GLN A 100 12.46 6.51 -6.95
CA GLN A 100 13.54 5.53 -6.92
C GLN A 100 14.89 6.20 -6.63
N THR A 101 15.69 5.59 -5.76
CA THR A 101 17.08 5.96 -5.50
C THR A 101 18.03 5.49 -6.59
N LYS A 102 19.28 5.94 -6.55
CA LYS A 102 20.36 5.53 -7.45
C LYS A 102 20.58 4.00 -7.49
N ASP A 103 20.46 3.36 -6.36
CA ASP A 103 20.64 1.91 -6.19
C ASP A 103 19.32 1.12 -6.35
N GLY A 104 18.25 1.80 -6.81
CA GLY A 104 16.99 1.17 -7.21
C GLY A 104 16.03 0.89 -6.07
N VAL A 105 16.26 1.40 -4.87
CA VAL A 105 15.33 1.27 -3.76
C VAL A 105 14.11 2.18 -3.99
N LEU A 106 12.89 1.65 -3.80
CA LEU A 106 11.66 2.42 -3.85
C LEU A 106 11.48 3.17 -2.54
N VAL A 107 11.46 4.50 -2.61
CA VAL A 107 11.35 5.39 -1.45
C VAL A 107 10.17 6.33 -1.57
N ILE A 108 9.70 6.84 -0.45
CA ILE A 108 8.54 7.73 -0.41
C ILE A 108 9.01 9.18 -0.26
N PHE A 109 8.89 9.93 -1.35
CA PHE A 109 9.29 11.33 -1.39
C PHE A 109 8.65 12.05 -2.59
N HIS A 110 8.15 13.27 -2.39
CA HIS A 110 7.42 14.00 -3.43
C HIS A 110 8.32 14.70 -4.45
N ASP A 111 9.32 15.44 -3.97
CA ASP A 111 10.13 16.33 -4.83
C ASP A 111 11.25 15.54 -5.53
N ALA A 112 11.74 16.10 -6.63
CA ALA A 112 12.90 15.54 -7.32
C ALA A 112 14.20 15.71 -6.52
N ASP A 113 14.23 16.65 -5.56
CA ASP A 113 15.40 16.95 -4.75
C ASP A 113 15.02 17.24 -3.29
N LEU A 114 16.03 17.32 -2.44
CA LEU A 114 15.89 17.51 -1.01
C LEU A 114 15.76 19.00 -0.61
N MET A 115 15.77 19.95 -1.57
CA MET A 115 15.90 21.39 -1.27
C MET A 115 14.80 21.90 -0.34
N ARG A 116 13.53 21.62 -0.63
CA ARG A 116 12.39 22.12 0.15
C ARG A 116 12.39 21.60 1.58
N MET A 117 12.74 20.32 1.76
CA MET A 117 12.65 19.65 3.06
C MET A 117 13.91 19.81 3.92
N THR A 118 15.08 20.01 3.31
CA THR A 118 16.37 19.95 4.02
C THR A 118 17.31 21.10 3.71
N GLY A 119 17.02 21.92 2.68
CA GLY A 119 17.93 22.95 2.17
C GLY A 119 19.09 22.41 1.32
N LYS A 120 19.11 21.12 0.99
CA LYS A 120 20.15 20.47 0.17
C LYS A 120 19.64 20.30 -1.27
N PRO A 121 20.46 20.60 -2.29
CA PRO A 121 20.04 20.47 -3.70
C PRO A 121 20.18 19.05 -4.27
N ASP A 122 20.54 18.08 -3.43
CA ASP A 122 20.80 16.71 -3.86
C ASP A 122 19.54 16.07 -4.42
N LYS A 123 19.69 15.35 -5.55
CA LYS A 123 18.59 14.65 -6.21
C LYS A 123 18.43 13.24 -5.64
N ILE A 124 17.19 12.80 -5.52
CA ILE A 124 16.89 11.45 -4.98
C ILE A 124 17.57 10.35 -5.80
N TRP A 125 17.54 10.43 -7.11
CA TRP A 125 18.13 9.43 -8.02
C TRP A 125 19.66 9.45 -8.13
N ASP A 126 20.34 10.45 -7.56
CA ASP A 126 21.80 10.54 -7.50
C ASP A 126 22.38 9.92 -6.21
N MET A 127 21.52 9.61 -5.24
CA MET A 127 21.86 9.09 -3.92
C MET A 127 21.45 7.63 -3.75
N SER A 128 22.27 6.84 -3.05
CA SER A 128 21.89 5.52 -2.54
C SER A 128 20.89 5.66 -1.38
N TYR A 129 20.14 4.58 -1.10
CA TYR A 129 19.26 4.59 0.08
C TYR A 129 20.04 4.70 1.39
N GLU A 130 21.24 4.12 1.46
CA GLU A 130 22.12 4.27 2.62
C GLU A 130 22.42 5.74 2.92
N GLU A 131 22.76 6.54 1.90
CA GLU A 131 23.01 7.98 2.03
C GLU A 131 21.73 8.73 2.42
N LEU A 132 20.59 8.44 1.75
CA LEU A 132 19.30 9.07 2.04
C LEU A 132 18.81 8.77 3.46
N SER A 133 19.02 7.57 3.95
CA SER A 133 18.59 7.13 5.28
C SER A 133 19.25 7.89 6.43
N GLN A 134 20.37 8.58 6.19
CA GLN A 134 21.04 9.44 7.15
C GLN A 134 20.49 10.87 7.18
N ILE A 135 19.61 11.23 6.24
CA ILE A 135 19.10 12.60 6.12
C ILE A 135 17.79 12.75 6.89
N ASN A 136 17.78 13.68 7.82
CA ASN A 136 16.54 14.09 8.49
C ASN A 136 15.77 15.06 7.59
N THR A 137 14.66 14.64 7.03
CA THR A 137 13.75 15.46 6.22
C THR A 137 12.74 16.26 7.03
N ALA A 138 12.73 16.12 8.35
CA ALA A 138 11.74 16.68 9.23
C ALA A 138 12.31 17.66 10.26
N SER A 139 13.55 18.11 10.09
CA SER A 139 14.23 19.00 11.06
C SER A 139 13.48 20.29 11.36
N HIS A 140 12.75 20.84 10.39
CA HIS A 140 11.93 22.05 10.51
C HIS A 140 10.65 21.86 11.33
N TRP A 141 10.25 20.60 11.62
CA TRP A 141 9.10 20.28 12.48
C TRP A 141 9.44 20.26 13.98
N GLY A 142 10.72 20.40 14.31
CA GLY A 142 11.19 20.46 15.70
C GLY A 142 11.72 19.11 16.24
N PRO A 143 12.08 19.09 17.54
CA PRO A 143 12.90 18.00 18.11
C PRO A 143 12.19 16.65 18.19
N PHE A 144 10.86 16.61 18.18
CA PHE A 144 10.11 15.35 18.20
C PHE A 144 10.32 14.51 16.93
N PHE A 145 10.68 15.16 15.82
CA PHE A 145 10.89 14.50 14.52
C PHE A 145 12.38 14.40 14.13
N LYS A 146 13.29 14.58 15.10
CA LYS A 146 14.75 14.58 14.84
C LYS A 146 15.28 13.27 14.20
N ASP A 147 14.58 12.16 14.44
CA ASP A 147 14.97 10.84 13.92
C ASP A 147 14.13 10.40 12.70
N THR A 148 13.30 11.31 12.16
CA THR A 148 12.47 11.03 11.00
C THR A 148 13.33 10.93 9.74
N ARG A 149 13.10 9.87 8.95
CA ARG A 149 13.83 9.55 7.73
C ARG A 149 12.85 9.37 6.58
N ILE A 150 13.37 9.41 5.35
CA ILE A 150 12.64 9.00 4.16
C ILE A 150 12.38 7.50 4.28
N PRO A 151 11.12 7.03 4.32
CA PRO A 151 10.83 5.61 4.41
C PRO A 151 10.94 4.94 3.04
N THR A 152 11.22 3.63 3.05
CA THR A 152 11.03 2.80 1.87
C THR A 152 9.55 2.47 1.66
N LEU A 153 9.17 2.18 0.41
CA LEU A 153 7.82 1.67 0.14
C LEU A 153 7.56 0.37 0.91
N GLU A 154 8.56 -0.49 1.06
CA GLU A 154 8.43 -1.75 1.81
C GLU A 154 8.03 -1.52 3.26
N GLU A 155 8.68 -0.57 3.95
CA GLU A 155 8.35 -0.21 5.34
C GLU A 155 6.92 0.31 5.46
N VAL A 156 6.46 1.09 4.48
CA VAL A 156 5.09 1.62 4.47
C VAL A 156 4.07 0.52 4.24
N LEU A 157 4.31 -0.36 3.25
CA LEU A 157 3.43 -1.51 2.99
C LEU A 157 3.31 -2.41 4.22
N ASP A 158 4.44 -2.75 4.87
CA ASP A 158 4.44 -3.58 6.08
C ASP A 158 3.66 -2.95 7.24
N TYR A 159 3.76 -1.63 7.40
CA TYR A 159 3.01 -0.94 8.44
C TYR A 159 1.51 -0.84 8.12
N CYS A 160 1.14 -0.51 6.88
CA CYS A 160 -0.24 -0.21 6.48
C CYS A 160 -1.09 -1.47 6.22
N LYS A 161 -0.44 -2.63 6.04
CA LYS A 161 -1.14 -3.89 5.79
C LYS A 161 -2.23 -4.14 6.83
N ASP A 162 -3.43 -4.47 6.34
CA ASP A 162 -4.64 -4.76 7.12
C ASP A 162 -5.12 -3.59 8.01
N LYS A 163 -4.64 -2.35 7.76
CA LYS A 163 -5.00 -1.17 8.56
C LYS A 163 -5.65 -0.07 7.74
N ILE A 164 -5.13 0.22 6.55
CA ILE A 164 -5.57 1.35 5.73
C ILE A 164 -5.25 1.10 4.27
N LYS A 165 -6.05 1.64 3.36
CA LYS A 165 -5.79 1.58 1.93
C LYS A 165 -4.72 2.60 1.52
N LEU A 166 -4.01 2.33 0.42
CA LEU A 166 -2.93 3.18 -0.10
C LEU A 166 -3.20 3.64 -1.53
N ASN A 167 -3.17 4.94 -1.74
CA ASN A 167 -3.08 5.57 -3.04
C ASN A 167 -1.61 5.93 -3.30
N ILE A 168 -0.94 5.16 -4.14
CA ILE A 168 0.49 5.26 -4.40
C ILE A 168 0.71 6.02 -5.70
N GLU A 169 1.08 7.32 -5.60
CA GLU A 169 1.41 8.11 -6.77
C GLU A 169 2.81 7.77 -7.29
N VAL A 170 2.89 7.37 -8.54
CA VAL A 170 4.14 7.14 -9.26
C VAL A 170 4.70 8.47 -9.78
N LYS A 171 5.84 8.90 -9.22
CA LYS A 171 6.58 10.08 -9.70
C LYS A 171 7.51 9.68 -10.84
N VAL A 172 7.13 10.00 -12.06
CA VAL A 172 7.93 9.66 -13.26
C VAL A 172 9.00 10.70 -13.51
N ASN A 173 10.21 10.23 -13.80
CA ASN A 173 11.33 11.04 -14.25
C ASN A 173 12.24 10.22 -15.19
N ASP A 174 13.15 10.88 -15.92
CA ASP A 174 14.04 10.26 -16.91
C ASP A 174 15.19 9.42 -16.30
N HIS A 175 15.28 9.35 -14.96
CA HIS A 175 16.36 8.67 -14.23
C HIS A 175 15.93 7.31 -13.65
N GLN A 176 14.67 6.94 -13.78
CA GLN A 176 14.16 5.67 -13.30
C GLN A 176 14.64 4.51 -14.17
N THR A 177 14.86 3.35 -13.54
CA THR A 177 15.19 2.13 -14.28
C THR A 177 13.97 1.61 -15.06
N GLN A 178 14.22 0.89 -16.15
CA GLN A 178 13.13 0.33 -16.98
C GLN A 178 12.23 -0.64 -16.19
N ASP A 179 12.73 -1.22 -15.12
CA ASP A 179 12.01 -2.17 -14.25
C ASP A 179 11.31 -1.51 -13.05
N PHE A 180 11.30 -0.17 -12.96
CA PHE A 180 10.72 0.57 -11.82
C PHE A 180 9.27 0.15 -11.53
N ILE A 181 8.39 0.17 -12.54
CA ILE A 181 6.98 -0.23 -12.40
C ILE A 181 6.87 -1.72 -12.04
N ALA A 182 7.71 -2.58 -12.64
CA ALA A 182 7.69 -4.01 -12.33
C ALA A 182 8.11 -4.29 -10.87
N ARG A 183 9.08 -3.55 -10.35
CA ARG A 183 9.49 -3.62 -8.93
C ARG A 183 8.38 -3.16 -7.99
N LEU A 184 7.71 -2.05 -8.34
CA LEU A 184 6.57 -1.52 -7.57
C LEU A 184 5.46 -2.57 -7.47
N VAL A 185 4.98 -3.05 -8.61
CA VAL A 185 3.91 -4.06 -8.68
C VAL A 185 4.33 -5.36 -7.98
N GLY A 186 5.56 -5.83 -8.25
CA GLY A 186 6.09 -7.05 -7.62
C GLY A 186 6.19 -6.95 -6.10
N LEU A 187 6.53 -5.78 -5.56
CA LEU A 187 6.58 -5.57 -4.11
C LEU A 187 5.19 -5.59 -3.49
N ILE A 188 4.21 -4.92 -4.09
CA ILE A 188 2.81 -4.92 -3.63
C ILE A 188 2.24 -6.36 -3.63
N GLN A 189 2.51 -7.13 -4.69
CA GLN A 189 2.10 -8.54 -4.79
C GLN A 189 2.78 -9.41 -3.74
N ALA A 190 4.10 -9.25 -3.54
CA ALA A 190 4.85 -10.00 -2.53
C ALA A 190 4.37 -9.75 -1.11
N LYS A 191 3.88 -8.52 -0.82
CA LYS A 191 3.25 -8.18 0.46
C LYS A 191 1.79 -8.63 0.55
N GLY A 192 1.17 -9.06 -0.55
CA GLY A 192 -0.24 -9.45 -0.60
C GLY A 192 -1.18 -8.28 -0.35
N MET A 193 -0.86 -7.11 -0.91
CA MET A 193 -1.60 -5.86 -0.68
C MET A 193 -2.32 -5.31 -1.93
N ALA A 194 -2.43 -6.10 -2.99
CA ALA A 194 -3.04 -5.63 -4.25
C ALA A 194 -4.45 -5.05 -4.05
N GLU A 195 -5.27 -5.66 -3.20
CA GLU A 195 -6.64 -5.20 -2.89
C GLU A 195 -6.70 -3.96 -1.97
N GLN A 196 -5.55 -3.58 -1.36
CA GLN A 196 -5.43 -2.40 -0.49
C GLN A 196 -4.71 -1.23 -1.18
N CYS A 197 -4.21 -1.42 -2.40
CA CYS A 197 -3.42 -0.43 -3.11
C CYS A 197 -4.08 -0.01 -4.42
N MET A 198 -4.06 1.29 -4.69
CA MET A 198 -4.31 1.89 -5.99
C MET A 198 -3.05 2.58 -6.46
N ILE A 199 -2.68 2.40 -7.72
CA ILE A 199 -1.55 3.11 -8.33
C ILE A 199 -2.06 4.30 -9.11
N THR A 200 -1.56 5.48 -8.79
CA THR A 200 -1.94 6.72 -9.49
C THR A 200 -0.73 7.37 -10.16
N SER A 201 -0.96 8.08 -11.25
CA SER A 201 0.08 8.83 -11.94
C SER A 201 -0.50 9.90 -12.87
N PHE A 202 0.25 10.99 -13.08
CA PHE A 202 0.06 11.90 -14.19
C PHE A 202 0.51 11.32 -15.54
N ASP A 203 1.37 10.30 -15.52
CA ASP A 203 1.81 9.58 -16.69
C ASP A 203 0.94 8.36 -16.98
N TYR A 204 0.14 8.44 -18.03
CA TYR A 204 -0.76 7.35 -18.41
C TYR A 204 -0.03 6.07 -18.82
N HIS A 205 1.20 6.18 -19.37
CA HIS A 205 1.98 4.99 -19.75
C HIS A 205 2.38 4.14 -18.53
N SER A 206 2.62 4.77 -17.38
CA SER A 206 2.83 4.05 -16.13
C SER A 206 1.63 3.20 -15.73
N LEU A 207 0.40 3.73 -15.89
CA LEU A 207 -0.83 2.96 -15.61
C LEU A 207 -1.03 1.81 -16.58
N GLN A 208 -0.72 2.02 -17.87
CA GLN A 208 -0.73 0.94 -18.85
C GLN A 208 0.26 -0.18 -18.49
N ALA A 209 1.46 0.18 -18.04
CA ALA A 209 2.46 -0.79 -17.59
C ALA A 209 1.99 -1.57 -16.35
N VAL A 210 1.37 -0.88 -15.37
CA VAL A 210 0.76 -1.54 -14.20
C VAL A 210 -0.29 -2.56 -14.62
N LYS A 211 -1.24 -2.18 -15.50
CA LYS A 211 -2.30 -3.07 -15.97
C LYS A 211 -1.79 -4.25 -16.81
N GLN A 212 -0.65 -4.11 -17.47
CA GLN A 212 0.00 -5.24 -18.18
C GLN A 212 0.61 -6.25 -17.19
N LEU A 213 1.13 -5.80 -16.06
CA LEU A 213 1.75 -6.64 -15.03
C LEU A 213 0.71 -7.27 -14.09
N ASP A 214 -0.31 -6.50 -13.73
CA ASP A 214 -1.40 -6.92 -12.86
C ASP A 214 -2.72 -6.23 -13.27
N PRO A 215 -3.56 -6.88 -14.07
CA PRO A 215 -4.84 -6.30 -14.50
C PRO A 215 -5.82 -6.03 -13.35
N ALA A 216 -5.65 -6.71 -12.19
CA ALA A 216 -6.53 -6.56 -11.03
C ALA A 216 -6.12 -5.40 -10.12
N LEU A 217 -4.86 -4.94 -10.20
CA LEU A 217 -4.38 -3.82 -9.38
C LEU A 217 -5.08 -2.52 -9.82
N GLU A 218 -5.72 -1.86 -8.89
CA GLU A 218 -6.48 -0.64 -9.13
C GLU A 218 -5.58 0.51 -9.61
N THR A 219 -6.07 1.33 -10.54
CA THR A 219 -5.30 2.43 -11.12
C THR A 219 -6.12 3.71 -11.24
N GLY A 220 -5.45 4.88 -11.07
CA GLY A 220 -6.08 6.19 -11.19
C GLY A 220 -5.26 7.17 -12.01
N PHE A 221 -5.86 7.79 -13.01
CA PHE A 221 -5.20 8.82 -13.82
C PHE A 221 -5.33 10.20 -13.17
N ILE A 222 -4.20 10.81 -12.82
CA ILE A 222 -4.16 12.14 -12.19
C ILE A 222 -4.18 13.22 -13.29
N SER A 223 -5.06 14.20 -13.14
CA SER A 223 -5.08 15.34 -14.05
C SER A 223 -5.41 16.67 -13.38
N SER A 224 -4.67 17.71 -13.75
CA SER A 224 -4.99 19.12 -13.48
C SER A 224 -5.60 19.84 -14.69
N LYS A 225 -5.83 19.10 -15.79
CA LYS A 225 -6.41 19.61 -17.03
C LYS A 225 -7.66 18.84 -17.39
N ALA A 226 -8.64 19.50 -18.01
CA ALA A 226 -9.86 18.85 -18.47
C ALA A 226 -9.54 17.68 -19.42
N ILE A 227 -10.26 16.57 -19.20
CA ILE A 227 -10.09 15.35 -20.00
C ILE A 227 -11.23 15.31 -21.01
N GLU A 228 -10.90 15.57 -22.28
CA GLU A 228 -11.91 15.64 -23.34
C GLU A 228 -12.53 14.29 -23.68
N GLN A 229 -11.73 13.22 -23.60
CA GLN A 229 -12.13 11.84 -23.96
C GLN A 229 -11.76 10.85 -22.83
N PRO A 230 -12.45 10.88 -21.69
CA PRO A 230 -12.13 9.98 -20.57
C PRO A 230 -12.28 8.50 -20.92
N GLU A 231 -13.14 8.16 -21.90
CA GLU A 231 -13.32 6.81 -22.43
C GLU A 231 -12.06 6.23 -23.09
N ALA A 232 -11.11 7.07 -23.53
CA ALA A 232 -9.84 6.63 -24.10
C ALA A 232 -8.85 6.09 -23.04
N PHE A 233 -9.05 6.43 -21.77
CA PHE A 233 -8.18 6.03 -20.65
C PHE A 233 -8.60 4.68 -20.07
N THR A 234 -8.52 3.62 -20.88
CA THR A 234 -8.98 2.26 -20.53
C THR A 234 -8.17 1.59 -19.41
N SER A 235 -6.91 2.02 -19.22
CA SER A 235 -6.04 1.56 -18.12
C SER A 235 -6.13 2.42 -16.86
N ALA A 236 -7.13 3.29 -16.74
CA ALA A 236 -7.45 4.01 -15.51
C ALA A 236 -8.81 3.52 -15.02
N ASP A 237 -8.87 2.93 -13.84
CA ASP A 237 -10.14 2.54 -13.21
C ASP A 237 -10.82 3.78 -12.62
N ASN A 238 -10.04 4.77 -12.17
CA ASN A 238 -10.50 6.00 -11.54
C ASN A 238 -9.83 7.22 -12.16
N PHE A 239 -10.44 8.40 -11.92
CA PHE A 239 -9.85 9.69 -12.26
C PHE A 239 -9.58 10.51 -11.00
N VAL A 240 -8.33 10.94 -10.84
CA VAL A 240 -7.85 11.77 -9.72
C VAL A 240 -7.71 13.20 -10.22
N LEU A 241 -8.72 14.03 -9.97
CA LEU A 241 -8.87 15.33 -10.61
C LEU A 241 -8.58 16.49 -9.66
N SER A 242 -7.89 17.53 -10.18
CA SER A 242 -7.77 18.80 -9.46
C SER A 242 -9.16 19.34 -9.10
N ILE A 243 -9.29 19.93 -7.92
CA ILE A 243 -10.53 20.55 -7.41
C ILE A 243 -11.14 21.54 -8.41
N ASP A 244 -10.33 22.18 -9.23
CA ASP A 244 -10.80 23.12 -10.25
C ASP A 244 -11.66 22.44 -11.33
N LEU A 245 -11.43 21.16 -11.59
CA LEU A 245 -12.15 20.36 -12.60
C LEU A 245 -13.41 19.71 -12.04
N ILE A 246 -13.61 19.72 -10.73
CA ILE A 246 -14.74 19.07 -10.09
C ILE A 246 -16.01 19.90 -10.29
N ASN A 247 -16.97 19.32 -10.98
CA ASN A 247 -18.32 19.83 -11.17
C ASN A 247 -19.26 18.65 -11.52
N PRO A 248 -20.60 18.82 -11.40
CA PRO A 248 -21.57 17.73 -11.62
C PRO A 248 -21.49 17.10 -13.01
N GLU A 249 -21.20 17.89 -14.06
CA GLU A 249 -21.11 17.41 -15.44
C GLU A 249 -19.91 16.48 -15.62
N THR A 250 -18.72 16.92 -15.16
CA THR A 250 -17.47 16.13 -15.22
C THR A 250 -17.64 14.82 -14.45
N VAL A 251 -18.15 14.88 -13.21
CA VAL A 251 -18.30 13.70 -12.36
C VAL A 251 -19.32 12.72 -12.98
N SER A 252 -20.49 13.21 -13.39
CA SER A 252 -21.53 12.38 -14.02
C SER A 252 -21.04 11.70 -15.31
N ARG A 253 -20.24 12.40 -16.11
CA ARG A 253 -19.65 11.84 -17.33
C ARG A 253 -18.72 10.68 -17.01
N ILE A 254 -17.84 10.83 -16.00
CA ILE A 254 -16.93 9.78 -15.57
C ILE A 254 -17.68 8.60 -14.97
N HIS A 255 -18.69 8.86 -14.12
CA HIS A 255 -19.56 7.82 -13.56
C HIS A 255 -20.30 7.03 -14.64
N SER A 256 -20.69 7.69 -15.75
CA SER A 256 -21.34 6.98 -16.89
C SER A 256 -20.44 5.93 -17.55
N LEU A 257 -19.12 5.99 -17.32
CA LEU A 257 -18.12 5.00 -17.75
C LEU A 257 -17.88 3.91 -16.69
N GLY A 258 -18.57 3.95 -15.55
CA GLY A 258 -18.37 3.03 -14.42
C GLY A 258 -17.09 3.30 -13.63
N LYS A 259 -16.57 4.53 -13.66
CA LYS A 259 -15.33 4.94 -13.00
C LYS A 259 -15.59 5.96 -11.90
N GLU A 260 -14.76 5.95 -10.85
CA GLU A 260 -14.87 6.89 -9.73
C GLU A 260 -14.07 8.17 -9.96
N VAL A 261 -14.46 9.22 -9.23
CA VAL A 261 -13.80 10.53 -9.23
C VAL A 261 -13.24 10.84 -7.86
N ILE A 262 -11.94 10.98 -7.79
CA ILE A 262 -11.17 11.36 -6.61
C ILE A 262 -10.72 12.82 -6.77
N ALA A 263 -11.07 13.68 -5.82
CA ALA A 263 -10.76 15.11 -5.91
C ALA A 263 -9.52 15.49 -5.09
N TRP A 264 -8.59 16.31 -5.65
CA TRP A 264 -7.40 16.83 -4.96
C TRP A 264 -7.14 18.30 -5.28
N THR A 265 -6.61 19.13 -4.36
CA THR A 265 -6.52 18.92 -2.95
C THR A 265 -7.64 19.66 -2.25
N VAL A 266 -8.41 18.96 -1.43
CA VAL A 266 -9.64 19.46 -0.80
C VAL A 266 -9.36 19.85 0.64
N ASN A 267 -9.16 21.16 0.91
CA ASN A 267 -8.60 21.64 2.20
C ASN A 267 -9.51 22.55 3.02
N ASP A 268 -10.71 22.87 2.52
CA ASP A 268 -11.64 23.77 3.18
C ASP A 268 -13.11 23.38 2.94
N ALA A 269 -14.02 23.96 3.73
CA ALA A 269 -15.44 23.65 3.67
C ALA A 269 -16.08 23.96 2.30
N TYR A 270 -15.60 24.97 1.58
CA TYR A 270 -16.10 25.29 0.25
C TYR A 270 -15.74 24.18 -0.75
N SER A 271 -14.51 23.71 -0.75
CA SER A 271 -14.03 22.61 -1.59
C SER A 271 -14.76 21.31 -1.28
N VAL A 272 -14.99 21.01 0.01
CA VAL A 272 -15.79 19.86 0.45
C VAL A 272 -17.22 19.93 -0.09
N ASP A 273 -17.91 21.08 0.09
CA ASP A 273 -19.26 21.26 -0.39
C ASP A 273 -19.35 21.18 -1.93
N LYS A 274 -18.36 21.71 -2.64
CA LYS A 274 -18.23 21.59 -4.09
C LYS A 274 -18.16 20.12 -4.53
N CYS A 275 -17.27 19.31 -3.90
CA CYS A 275 -17.11 17.90 -4.18
C CYS A 275 -18.38 17.11 -3.87
N ARG A 276 -18.98 17.36 -2.71
CA ARG A 276 -20.24 16.73 -2.28
C ARG A 276 -21.37 16.98 -3.28
N LYS A 277 -21.55 18.23 -3.73
CA LYS A 277 -22.58 18.61 -4.71
C LYS A 277 -22.32 18.03 -6.08
N ALA A 278 -21.05 17.85 -6.45
CA ALA A 278 -20.68 17.23 -7.71
C ALA A 278 -20.81 15.70 -7.68
N GLY A 279 -20.81 15.08 -6.50
CA GLY A 279 -20.87 13.62 -6.34
C GLY A 279 -19.50 12.93 -6.44
N ALA A 280 -18.41 13.61 -6.04
CA ALA A 280 -17.08 12.98 -5.97
C ALA A 280 -17.07 11.84 -4.92
N ASP A 281 -16.32 10.77 -5.20
CA ASP A 281 -16.32 9.53 -4.42
C ASP A 281 -15.27 9.54 -3.31
N ASN A 282 -14.13 10.24 -3.54
CA ASN A 282 -13.03 10.32 -2.59
C ASN A 282 -12.40 11.71 -2.60
N LEU A 283 -11.96 12.19 -1.42
CA LEU A 283 -11.34 13.50 -1.24
C LEU A 283 -9.91 13.36 -0.70
N ILE A 284 -8.92 13.76 -1.49
CA ILE A 284 -7.53 13.87 -1.04
C ILE A 284 -7.35 15.22 -0.37
N THR A 285 -6.91 15.20 0.89
CA THR A 285 -6.81 16.40 1.72
C THR A 285 -5.55 16.42 2.60
N ASP A 286 -4.99 17.62 2.80
CA ASP A 286 -3.93 17.88 3.79
C ASP A 286 -4.47 17.89 5.24
N LYS A 287 -5.80 17.94 5.42
CA LYS A 287 -6.46 18.13 6.73
C LYS A 287 -7.48 17.02 7.01
N PRO A 288 -7.06 15.73 6.97
CA PRO A 288 -8.00 14.61 7.03
C PRO A 288 -8.86 14.66 8.28
N ARG A 289 -8.27 14.89 9.46
CA ARG A 289 -9.00 14.98 10.72
C ARG A 289 -10.06 16.06 10.70
N LYS A 290 -9.71 17.27 10.25
CA LYS A 290 -10.67 18.40 10.22
C LYS A 290 -11.85 18.10 9.31
N ILE A 291 -11.60 17.54 8.11
CA ILE A 291 -12.66 17.21 7.15
C ILE A 291 -13.55 16.07 7.64
N MET A 292 -13.02 15.18 8.48
CA MET A 292 -13.79 14.10 9.08
C MET A 292 -14.65 14.56 10.29
N GLU A 293 -14.25 15.65 10.96
CA GLU A 293 -14.98 16.23 12.10
C GLU A 293 -16.11 17.19 11.66
N ASP A 294 -16.02 17.81 10.46
CA ASP A 294 -17.03 18.71 9.84
C ASP A 294 -18.17 17.91 9.15
#